data_e5dad8272d27d24759c8fd69b09e6589
#
_entry.id   e5dad8272d27d24759c8fd69b09e6589
#
_cell.length_a   1.000
_cell.length_b   1.000
_cell.length_c   1.000
_cell.angle_alpha   90.00
_cell.angle_beta   90.00
_cell.angle_gamma   90.00
#
_symmetry.space_group_name_H-M   'P 1'
#
loop_
_entity.id
_entity.type
_entity.pdbx_description
1 polymer ?
#
loop_
_entity_poly.entity_id
_entity_poly.type
_entity_poly.pdbx_seq_one_letter_code
_entity_poly.pdbx_strand_id
1 'polypeptide(L)'
;MKIDVLQVENKEKNEFEIKYNDTLQYKAKLPFISINEPLNLEKLRSIKILDVNGNEIYTTDYKYIENFKEEFIPMKFLITGSQKFNQLLFTSDKNIIKIYYEEKAIWDNRYVIEINDKQYFCYSIEDGYIRHFPIYDGEIQIGEALKSNIVVDAKDEYCCYLKDGYESISDGIVALLLYLDRSEYSSSYLVNKSYNLSKKYSYNKTNKYYDKEWVKNNFGDEFYKKVDENVKLVKEKFKHPLKTYEEQWNSMPEKNKKLLQFVLIAPWAIIFIVLLIVLIGILFSS
;
A
#
# COMPACT_ATOMS: atom_id res chain seq x y z
N MET A 1 -20.07 7.17 -1.06
CA MET A 1 -19.21 8.23 -1.65
C MET A 1 -18.06 7.61 -2.42
N LYS A 2 -17.67 8.18 -3.57
CA LYS A 2 -16.50 7.77 -4.37
C LYS A 2 -15.37 8.79 -4.22
N ILE A 3 -14.13 8.32 -4.07
CA ILE A 3 -12.92 9.15 -4.00
C ILE A 3 -11.96 8.64 -5.07
N ASP A 4 -11.62 9.48 -6.04
CA ASP A 4 -10.61 9.18 -7.04
C ASP A 4 -9.34 9.98 -6.75
N VAL A 5 -8.19 9.30 -6.75
CA VAL A 5 -6.86 9.89 -6.63
C VAL A 5 -6.09 9.55 -7.91
N LEU A 6 -5.93 10.55 -8.77
CA LEU A 6 -5.45 10.39 -10.14
C LEU A 6 -4.11 11.10 -10.31
N GLN A 7 -3.08 10.38 -10.66
CA GLN A 7 -1.78 10.98 -11.01
C GLN A 7 -1.89 11.71 -12.36
N VAL A 8 -1.65 13.02 -12.36
CA VAL A 8 -1.75 13.85 -13.57
C VAL A 8 -0.40 14.11 -14.19
N GLU A 9 0.66 14.19 -13.37
CA GLU A 9 2.03 14.37 -13.85
C GLU A 9 3.00 13.46 -13.08
N ASN A 10 3.96 12.83 -13.81
CA ASN A 10 4.91 11.87 -13.23
C ASN A 10 6.35 11.98 -13.77
N LYS A 11 6.68 13.04 -14.55
CA LYS A 11 8.01 13.18 -15.17
C LYS A 11 8.94 14.07 -14.36
N GLU A 12 8.52 15.31 -14.13
CA GLU A 12 9.30 16.32 -13.38
C GLU A 12 8.69 16.59 -12.01
N LYS A 13 7.40 16.29 -11.89
CA LYS A 13 6.59 16.48 -10.69
C LYS A 13 5.72 15.26 -10.50
N ASN A 14 5.46 14.93 -9.28
CA ASN A 14 4.52 13.87 -8.90
C ASN A 14 3.27 14.54 -8.35
N GLU A 15 2.35 14.87 -9.24
CA GLU A 15 1.12 15.61 -8.91
C GLU A 15 -0.12 14.74 -9.10
N PHE A 16 -1.07 14.87 -8.16
CA PHE A 16 -2.34 14.15 -8.15
C PHE A 16 -3.51 15.11 -8.08
N GLU A 17 -4.59 14.75 -8.75
CA GLU A 17 -5.93 15.30 -8.54
C GLU A 17 -6.75 14.36 -7.68
N ILE A 18 -7.43 14.93 -6.69
CA ILE A 18 -8.32 14.20 -5.78
C ILE A 18 -9.74 14.69 -6.02
N LYS A 19 -10.62 13.74 -6.39
CA LYS A 19 -12.03 14.02 -6.71
C LYS A 19 -12.94 13.27 -5.77
N TYR A 20 -13.98 13.94 -5.28
CA TYR A 20 -15.08 13.34 -4.53
C TYR A 20 -16.34 13.36 -5.40
N ASN A 21 -16.88 12.18 -5.71
CA ASN A 21 -18.00 12.02 -6.64
C ASN A 21 -17.80 12.87 -7.92
N ASP A 22 -16.64 12.67 -8.58
CA ASP A 22 -16.19 13.35 -9.82
C ASP A 22 -15.90 14.86 -9.69
N THR A 23 -16.09 15.47 -8.51
CA THR A 23 -15.80 16.89 -8.27
C THR A 23 -14.41 17.06 -7.67
N LEU A 24 -13.55 17.88 -8.32
CA LEU A 24 -12.21 18.19 -7.83
C LEU A 24 -12.29 18.87 -6.46
N GLN A 25 -11.67 18.27 -5.45
CA GLN A 25 -11.61 18.80 -4.08
C GLN A 25 -10.20 19.27 -3.72
N TYR A 26 -9.21 18.46 -4.05
CA TYR A 26 -7.82 18.70 -3.67
C TYR A 26 -6.87 18.41 -4.82
N LYS A 27 -5.67 18.97 -4.69
CA LYS A 27 -4.47 18.56 -5.44
C LYS A 27 -3.43 18.08 -4.45
N ALA A 28 -2.60 17.11 -4.84
CA ALA A 28 -1.50 16.69 -4.01
C ALA A 28 -0.19 16.74 -4.80
N LYS A 29 0.90 17.07 -4.09
CA LYS A 29 2.26 17.05 -4.60
C LYS A 29 3.08 16.12 -3.74
N LEU A 30 3.63 15.09 -4.37
CA LEU A 30 4.58 14.20 -3.73
C LEU A 30 6.00 14.57 -4.19
N PRO A 31 7.01 14.31 -3.35
CA PRO A 31 8.38 14.62 -3.73
C PRO A 31 8.80 13.79 -4.95
N PHE A 32 9.34 14.45 -5.92
CA PHE A 32 10.01 13.79 -7.04
C PHE A 32 11.44 13.48 -6.65
N ILE A 33 11.85 12.22 -6.77
CA ILE A 33 13.20 11.75 -6.48
C ILE A 33 13.92 11.61 -7.81
N SER A 34 14.77 12.57 -8.12
CA SER A 34 15.70 12.44 -9.25
C SER A 34 16.87 11.56 -8.85
N ILE A 35 17.28 10.64 -9.74
CA ILE A 35 18.45 9.76 -9.54
C ILE A 35 19.74 10.59 -9.35
N ASN A 36 19.76 11.83 -9.83
CA ASN A 36 20.91 12.71 -9.82
C ASN A 36 20.92 13.69 -8.62
N GLU A 37 19.90 13.72 -7.77
CA GLU A 37 19.86 14.58 -6.61
C GLU A 37 20.41 13.86 -5.37
N PRO A 38 21.20 14.55 -4.51
CA PRO A 38 21.61 13.97 -3.25
C PRO A 38 20.38 13.63 -2.40
N LEU A 39 20.46 12.49 -1.71
CA LEU A 39 19.35 11.94 -0.92
C LEU A 39 18.97 12.93 0.20
N ASN A 40 17.91 13.68 0.01
CA ASN A 40 17.34 14.54 1.04
C ASN A 40 16.14 13.85 1.66
N LEU A 41 16.31 13.32 2.86
CA LEU A 41 15.28 12.53 3.55
C LEU A 41 14.03 13.35 3.89
N GLU A 42 14.15 14.66 4.13
CA GLU A 42 12.99 15.53 4.35
C GLU A 42 12.18 15.70 3.07
N LYS A 43 12.87 16.00 1.95
CA LYS A 43 12.23 16.13 0.64
C LYS A 43 11.53 14.84 0.24
N LEU A 44 12.15 13.68 0.53
CA LEU A 44 11.59 12.37 0.24
C LEU A 44 10.26 12.07 0.95
N ARG A 45 9.97 12.78 2.02
CA ARG A 45 8.91 12.43 2.98
C ARG A 45 7.80 13.47 3.07
N SER A 46 7.93 14.60 2.38
CA SER A 46 6.90 15.63 2.33
C SER A 46 5.80 15.25 1.34
N ILE A 47 4.56 15.25 1.80
CA ILE A 47 3.37 15.18 0.95
C ILE A 47 2.63 16.50 1.19
N LYS A 48 2.33 17.23 0.13
CA LYS A 48 1.55 18.46 0.21
C LYS A 48 0.16 18.23 -0.33
N ILE A 49 -0.85 18.52 0.47
CA ILE A 49 -2.24 18.50 0.05
C ILE A 49 -2.71 19.95 -0.04
N LEU A 50 -3.18 20.33 -1.22
CA LEU A 50 -3.55 21.69 -1.58
C LEU A 50 -5.03 21.75 -1.90
N ASP A 51 -5.66 22.90 -1.64
CA ASP A 51 -6.98 23.19 -2.16
C ASP A 51 -6.96 23.38 -3.70
N VAL A 52 -8.13 23.60 -4.28
CA VAL A 52 -8.26 23.83 -5.74
C VAL A 52 -7.56 25.10 -6.20
N ASN A 53 -7.32 26.07 -5.31
CA ASN A 53 -6.63 27.34 -5.57
C ASN A 53 -5.10 27.22 -5.39
N GLY A 54 -4.61 26.08 -4.86
CA GLY A 54 -3.20 25.83 -4.64
C GLY A 54 -2.69 26.21 -3.25
N ASN A 55 -3.57 26.54 -2.30
CA ASN A 55 -3.17 26.79 -0.91
C ASN A 55 -2.97 25.46 -0.18
N GLU A 56 -1.91 25.36 0.60
CA GLU A 56 -1.63 24.17 1.40
C GLU A 56 -2.62 24.06 2.56
N ILE A 57 -3.38 22.94 2.59
CA ILE A 57 -4.40 22.67 3.61
C ILE A 57 -3.98 21.63 4.63
N TYR A 58 -3.01 20.77 4.28
CA TYR A 58 -2.38 19.83 5.19
C TYR A 58 -0.86 19.93 5.07
N THR A 59 -0.20 20.12 6.22
CA THR A 59 1.24 19.96 6.37
C THR A 59 1.55 18.53 6.77
N THR A 60 2.63 17.96 6.26
CA THR A 60 3.09 16.63 6.65
C THR A 60 4.34 16.70 7.50
N ASP A 61 4.37 15.90 8.55
CA ASP A 61 5.53 15.67 9.40
C ASP A 61 5.84 14.18 9.49
N TYR A 62 7.09 13.82 9.17
CA TYR A 62 7.56 12.45 9.36
C TYR A 62 8.15 12.31 10.76
N LYS A 63 7.59 11.41 11.54
CA LYS A 63 7.97 11.19 12.93
C LYS A 63 9.29 10.42 13.07
N TYR A 64 10.43 11.13 12.80
CA TYR A 64 11.77 10.53 12.76
C TYR A 64 12.14 9.81 14.05
N ILE A 65 11.93 10.45 15.20
CA ILE A 65 12.33 9.90 16.49
C ILE A 65 11.48 8.69 16.85
N GLU A 66 10.16 8.78 16.63
CA GLU A 66 9.22 7.69 16.86
C GLU A 66 9.53 6.51 15.94
N ASN A 67 9.73 6.76 14.65
CA ASN A 67 10.08 5.72 13.69
C ASN A 67 11.41 5.06 14.03
N PHE A 68 12.42 5.85 14.37
CA PHE A 68 13.73 5.31 14.76
C PHE A 68 13.63 4.41 16.00
N LYS A 69 12.86 4.84 17.04
CA LYS A 69 12.63 4.02 18.24
C LYS A 69 11.93 2.70 17.92
N GLU A 70 10.99 2.72 16.98
CA GLU A 70 10.28 1.51 16.55
C GLU A 70 11.19 0.57 15.76
N GLU A 71 12.00 1.10 14.84
CA GLU A 71 12.88 0.34 13.95
C GLU A 71 14.13 -0.19 14.67
N PHE A 72 14.55 0.45 15.78
CA PHE A 72 15.76 0.08 16.51
C PHE A 72 15.69 -1.30 17.15
N ILE A 73 14.51 -1.77 17.52
CA ILE A 73 14.28 -3.09 18.12
C ILE A 73 13.61 -3.98 17.08
N PRO A 74 14.36 -4.85 16.36
CA PRO A 74 13.76 -5.77 15.41
C PRO A 74 12.73 -6.68 16.08
N MET A 75 11.61 -6.93 15.41
CA MET A 75 10.54 -7.80 15.90
C MET A 75 9.97 -7.37 17.25
N LYS A 76 9.96 -6.06 17.54
CA LYS A 76 9.42 -5.46 18.77
C LYS A 76 7.99 -5.94 19.05
N PHE A 77 7.19 -6.20 18.02
CA PHE A 77 5.83 -6.71 18.16
C PHE A 77 5.72 -8.02 18.95
N LEU A 78 6.77 -8.85 19.00
CA LEU A 78 6.79 -10.07 19.82
C LEU A 78 6.81 -9.75 21.32
N ILE A 79 7.32 -8.59 21.70
CA ILE A 79 7.45 -8.16 23.11
C ILE A 79 6.28 -7.27 23.51
N THR A 80 5.91 -6.32 22.66
CA THR A 80 4.94 -5.26 22.95
C THR A 80 3.56 -5.49 22.33
N GLY A 81 3.41 -6.53 21.51
CA GLY A 81 2.17 -6.84 20.81
C GLY A 81 1.95 -6.02 19.52
N SER A 82 2.76 -4.99 19.25
CA SER A 82 2.75 -4.28 18.00
C SER A 82 4.04 -3.50 17.72
N GLN A 83 4.32 -3.24 16.44
CA GLN A 83 5.43 -2.39 15.99
C GLN A 83 4.93 -1.48 14.87
N LYS A 84 5.26 -0.18 14.95
CA LYS A 84 4.77 0.84 14.02
C LYS A 84 5.91 1.34 13.14
N PHE A 85 5.65 1.48 11.84
CA PHE A 85 6.64 1.90 10.86
C PHE A 85 6.14 3.06 10.02
N ASN A 86 7.08 3.87 9.53
CA ASN A 86 6.83 4.93 8.57
C ASN A 86 5.69 5.89 8.97
N GLN A 87 5.66 6.30 10.24
CA GLN A 87 4.61 7.17 10.77
C GLN A 87 4.68 8.55 10.12
N LEU A 88 3.59 8.96 9.45
CA LEU A 88 3.34 10.28 8.91
C LEU A 88 2.21 10.97 9.65
N LEU A 89 2.39 12.24 9.96
CA LEU A 89 1.38 13.10 10.54
C LEU A 89 0.97 14.15 9.51
N PHE A 90 -0.33 14.25 9.25
CA PHE A 90 -0.94 15.31 8.46
C PHE A 90 -1.71 16.22 9.40
N THR A 91 -1.40 17.50 9.38
CA THR A 91 -2.01 18.49 10.26
C THR A 91 -2.68 19.58 9.47
N SER A 92 -3.93 19.88 9.80
CA SER A 92 -4.68 21.02 9.32
C SER A 92 -5.34 21.74 10.50
N ASP A 93 -6.01 22.87 10.25
CA ASP A 93 -6.77 23.59 11.27
C ASP A 93 -7.93 22.77 11.86
N LYS A 94 -8.40 21.76 11.12
CA LYS A 94 -9.59 20.98 11.49
C LYS A 94 -9.26 19.58 12.02
N ASN A 95 -8.25 18.94 11.44
CA ASN A 95 -7.97 17.52 11.69
C ASN A 95 -6.48 17.26 11.90
N ILE A 96 -6.22 16.30 12.76
CA ILE A 96 -4.91 15.64 12.88
C ILE A 96 -5.09 14.22 12.39
N ILE A 97 -4.38 13.85 11.32
CA ILE A 97 -4.44 12.54 10.71
C ILE A 97 -3.06 11.90 10.82
N LYS A 98 -2.99 10.70 11.39
CA LYS A 98 -1.76 9.93 11.48
C LYS A 98 -1.90 8.65 10.69
N ILE A 99 -0.96 8.40 9.80
CA ILE A 99 -0.90 7.19 8.97
C ILE A 99 0.37 6.43 9.30
N TYR A 100 0.27 5.13 9.49
CA TYR A 100 1.40 4.26 9.71
C TYR A 100 1.09 2.82 9.33
N TYR A 101 2.17 2.07 9.08
CA TYR A 101 2.11 0.63 8.94
C TYR A 101 2.33 -0.01 10.31
N GLU A 102 1.54 -1.00 10.67
CA GLU A 102 1.59 -1.71 11.95
C GLU A 102 1.76 -3.21 11.74
N GLU A 103 2.78 -3.79 12.37
CA GLU A 103 2.96 -5.24 12.52
C GLU A 103 2.54 -5.66 13.91
N LYS A 104 1.60 -6.60 14.01
CA LYS A 104 1.14 -7.21 15.26
C LYS A 104 1.66 -8.62 15.45
N ALA A 105 1.93 -9.32 14.36
CA ALA A 105 2.50 -10.65 14.32
C ALA A 105 3.18 -10.85 12.96
N ILE A 106 3.94 -11.92 12.80
CA ILE A 106 4.66 -12.22 11.54
C ILE A 106 3.75 -12.16 10.30
N TRP A 107 2.45 -12.42 10.48
CA TRP A 107 1.46 -12.46 9.39
C TRP A 107 0.26 -11.53 9.62
N ASP A 108 0.29 -10.68 10.66
CA ASP A 108 -0.78 -9.74 10.98
C ASP A 108 -0.23 -8.31 10.86
N ASN A 109 -0.26 -7.79 9.66
CA ASN A 109 0.20 -6.46 9.30
C ASN A 109 -0.93 -5.67 8.63
N ARG A 110 -0.97 -4.36 8.91
CA ARG A 110 -2.01 -3.48 8.43
C ARG A 110 -1.54 -2.03 8.36
N TYR A 111 -2.23 -1.23 7.58
CA TYR A 111 -2.14 0.22 7.67
C TYR A 111 -3.16 0.74 8.65
N VAL A 112 -2.79 1.75 9.41
CA VAL A 112 -3.67 2.41 10.36
C VAL A 112 -3.87 3.85 9.94
N ILE A 113 -5.14 4.26 9.90
CA ILE A 113 -5.58 5.64 9.74
C ILE A 113 -6.08 6.08 11.11
N GLU A 114 -5.41 7.01 11.76
CA GLU A 114 -5.83 7.58 13.03
C GLU A 114 -6.27 9.03 12.79
N ILE A 115 -7.53 9.33 13.08
CA ILE A 115 -8.12 10.66 12.91
C ILE A 115 -8.71 11.07 14.23
N ASN A 116 -8.16 12.14 14.85
CA ASN A 116 -8.64 12.66 16.13
C ASN A 116 -8.82 11.52 17.17
N ASP A 117 -7.78 10.70 17.33
CA ASP A 117 -7.70 9.55 18.27
C ASP A 117 -8.58 8.33 17.91
N LYS A 118 -9.39 8.38 16.85
CA LYS A 118 -10.11 7.20 16.36
C LYS A 118 -9.31 6.49 15.27
N GLN A 119 -9.22 5.16 15.37
CA GLN A 119 -8.46 4.33 14.47
C GLN A 119 -9.35 3.56 13.50
N TYR A 120 -8.91 3.52 12.24
CA TYR A 120 -9.45 2.69 11.18
C TYR A 120 -8.34 1.84 10.60
N PHE A 121 -8.66 0.66 10.12
CA PHE A 121 -7.68 -0.32 9.66
C PHE A 121 -7.83 -0.59 8.18
N CYS A 122 -6.70 -0.68 7.49
CA CYS A 122 -6.67 -0.99 6.08
C CYS A 122 -5.65 -2.11 5.82
N TYR A 123 -6.01 -3.01 4.94
CA TYR A 123 -5.16 -4.15 4.56
C TYR A 123 -4.88 -4.09 3.07
N SER A 124 -3.81 -4.76 2.65
CA SER A 124 -3.44 -4.85 1.24
C SER A 124 -3.65 -6.29 0.76
N ILE A 125 -4.54 -6.47 -0.20
CA ILE A 125 -4.85 -7.77 -0.81
C ILE A 125 -4.64 -7.66 -2.30
N GLU A 126 -3.88 -8.58 -2.88
CA GLU A 126 -3.60 -8.59 -4.30
C GLU A 126 -4.42 -9.70 -4.97
N ASP A 127 -5.23 -9.35 -5.95
CA ASP A 127 -6.02 -10.29 -6.74
C ASP A 127 -5.87 -9.98 -8.25
N GLY A 128 -5.02 -10.74 -8.92
CA GLY A 128 -4.79 -10.60 -10.35
C GLY A 128 -4.22 -9.23 -10.72
N TYR A 129 -5.00 -8.44 -11.46
CA TYR A 129 -4.58 -7.13 -11.94
C TYR A 129 -5.01 -5.96 -11.04
N ILE A 130 -5.61 -6.27 -9.90
CA ILE A 130 -6.15 -5.29 -8.97
C ILE A 130 -5.56 -5.53 -7.58
N ARG A 131 -5.14 -4.45 -6.93
CA ARG A 131 -4.83 -4.44 -5.52
C ARG A 131 -5.99 -3.82 -4.78
N HIS A 132 -6.45 -4.52 -3.78
CA HIS A 132 -7.57 -4.19 -2.93
C HIS A 132 -7.05 -3.67 -1.60
N PHE A 133 -7.63 -2.58 -1.12
CA PHE A 133 -7.34 -1.97 0.17
C PHE A 133 -8.65 -1.82 0.96
N PRO A 134 -9.19 -2.92 1.52
CA PRO A 134 -10.40 -2.85 2.33
C PRO A 134 -10.13 -2.08 3.63
N ILE A 135 -11.08 -1.21 3.99
CA ILE A 135 -11.01 -0.28 5.12
C ILE A 135 -12.07 -0.68 6.13
N TYR A 136 -11.67 -0.73 7.40
CA TYR A 136 -12.51 -1.22 8.50
C TYR A 136 -12.63 -0.21 9.65
N ASP A 137 -13.84 -0.15 10.22
CA ASP A 137 -14.11 0.39 11.55
C ASP A 137 -14.35 -0.81 12.47
N GLY A 138 -13.37 -1.17 13.29
CA GLY A 138 -13.36 -2.44 14.01
C GLY A 138 -13.36 -3.65 13.07
N GLU A 139 -14.43 -4.43 13.09
CA GLU A 139 -14.61 -5.61 12.22
C GLU A 139 -15.51 -5.34 11.00
N ILE A 140 -16.06 -4.13 10.89
CA ILE A 140 -17.01 -3.77 9.83
C ILE A 140 -16.22 -3.16 8.65
N GLN A 141 -16.36 -3.74 7.45
CA GLN A 141 -15.85 -3.13 6.23
C GLN A 141 -16.71 -1.90 5.89
N ILE A 142 -16.09 -0.73 5.92
CA ILE A 142 -16.72 0.57 5.69
C ILE A 142 -16.35 1.20 4.35
N GLY A 143 -15.29 0.69 3.73
CA GLY A 143 -14.81 1.17 2.45
C GLY A 143 -13.82 0.21 1.83
N GLU A 144 -13.48 0.49 0.58
CA GLU A 144 -12.44 -0.24 -0.13
C GLU A 144 -11.80 0.68 -1.19
N ALA A 145 -10.49 0.79 -1.16
CA ALA A 145 -9.76 1.41 -2.24
C ALA A 145 -9.20 0.34 -3.19
N LEU A 146 -9.25 0.64 -4.47
CA LEU A 146 -8.80 -0.22 -5.56
C LEU A 146 -7.68 0.48 -6.32
N LYS A 147 -6.63 -0.25 -6.64
CA LYS A 147 -5.54 0.21 -7.51
C LYS A 147 -5.33 -0.80 -8.64
N SER A 148 -5.30 -0.30 -9.88
CA SER A 148 -4.87 -1.15 -10.99
C SER A 148 -3.37 -1.41 -10.92
N ASN A 149 -2.96 -2.68 -11.06
CA ASN A 149 -1.56 -3.05 -11.27
C ASN A 149 -1.12 -2.79 -12.72
N ILE A 150 -2.08 -2.53 -13.62
CA ILE A 150 -1.83 -2.13 -15.00
C ILE A 150 -1.98 -0.64 -15.10
N VAL A 151 -0.88 0.00 -15.48
CA VAL A 151 -0.77 1.44 -15.58
C VAL A 151 -0.71 1.85 -17.03
N VAL A 152 -1.65 2.69 -17.44
CA VAL A 152 -1.65 3.31 -18.77
C VAL A 152 -0.93 4.65 -18.66
N ASP A 153 -0.05 4.95 -19.62
CA ASP A 153 0.74 6.19 -19.67
C ASP A 153 1.58 6.47 -18.41
N ALA A 154 1.96 5.40 -17.69
CA ALA A 154 2.75 5.44 -16.47
C ALA A 154 2.14 6.31 -15.36
N LYS A 155 0.82 6.44 -15.29
CA LYS A 155 0.09 7.19 -14.25
C LYS A 155 -0.64 6.24 -13.33
N ASP A 156 -0.51 6.50 -12.02
CA ASP A 156 -1.21 5.75 -11.00
C ASP A 156 -2.63 6.28 -10.80
N GLU A 157 -3.53 5.36 -10.54
CA GLU A 157 -4.93 5.65 -10.28
C GLU A 157 -5.42 4.81 -9.10
N TYR A 158 -6.02 5.48 -8.13
CA TYR A 158 -6.73 4.85 -7.03
C TYR A 158 -8.19 5.28 -7.07
N CYS A 159 -9.08 4.33 -6.88
CA CYS A 159 -10.50 4.58 -6.72
C CYS A 159 -10.95 4.01 -5.37
N CYS A 160 -11.43 4.84 -4.47
CA CYS A 160 -11.94 4.39 -3.17
C CYS A 160 -13.44 4.59 -3.10
N TYR A 161 -14.11 3.57 -2.64
CA TYR A 161 -15.54 3.58 -2.34
C TYR A 161 -15.74 3.58 -0.82
N LEU A 162 -16.57 4.47 -0.32
CA LEU A 162 -16.83 4.64 1.10
C LEU A 162 -18.32 4.57 1.37
N LYS A 163 -18.70 3.80 2.38
CA LYS A 163 -20.09 3.64 2.82
C LYS A 163 -20.65 4.97 3.35
N ASP A 164 -21.92 5.19 3.14
CA ASP A 164 -22.63 6.36 3.65
C ASP A 164 -22.52 6.46 5.19
N GLY A 165 -22.37 7.69 5.69
CA GLY A 165 -22.15 7.98 7.11
C GLY A 165 -20.68 7.96 7.54
N TYR A 166 -19.75 7.68 6.63
CA TYR A 166 -18.30 7.70 6.89
C TYR A 166 -17.55 8.81 6.14
N GLU A 167 -18.27 9.80 5.59
CA GLU A 167 -17.69 10.90 4.81
C GLU A 167 -16.65 11.71 5.61
N SER A 168 -16.80 11.75 6.93
CA SER A 168 -15.86 12.45 7.83
C SER A 168 -14.44 11.91 7.84
N ILE A 169 -14.23 10.68 7.34
CA ILE A 169 -12.88 10.08 7.26
C ILE A 169 -12.25 10.22 5.86
N SER A 170 -12.92 10.88 4.92
CA SER A 170 -12.45 11.00 3.53
C SER A 170 -11.04 11.56 3.42
N ASP A 171 -10.70 12.59 4.20
CA ASP A 171 -9.35 13.18 4.21
C ASP A 171 -8.30 12.18 4.72
N GLY A 172 -8.66 11.33 5.69
CA GLY A 172 -7.80 10.24 6.16
C GLY A 172 -7.56 9.17 5.09
N ILE A 173 -8.58 8.90 4.28
CA ILE A 173 -8.45 7.98 3.14
C ILE A 173 -7.54 8.59 2.08
N VAL A 174 -7.71 9.87 1.74
CA VAL A 174 -6.80 10.57 0.83
C VAL A 174 -5.37 10.52 1.33
N ALA A 175 -5.13 10.82 2.60
CA ALA A 175 -3.82 10.74 3.23
C ALA A 175 -3.24 9.33 3.14
N LEU A 176 -4.04 8.28 3.38
CA LEU A 176 -3.62 6.88 3.22
C LEU A 176 -3.22 6.56 1.77
N LEU A 177 -4.02 6.95 0.78
CA LEU A 177 -3.73 6.64 -0.62
C LEU A 177 -2.44 7.31 -1.10
N LEU A 178 -2.21 8.57 -0.71
CA LEU A 178 -0.96 9.29 -0.98
C LEU A 178 0.24 8.67 -0.23
N TYR A 179 0.01 8.20 1.01
CA TYR A 179 1.01 7.47 1.78
C TYR A 179 1.39 6.14 1.09
N LEU A 180 0.39 5.37 0.62
CA LEU A 180 0.61 4.13 -0.12
C LEU A 180 1.37 4.37 -1.42
N ASP A 181 0.97 5.38 -2.18
CA ASP A 181 1.66 5.73 -3.41
C ASP A 181 3.13 6.02 -3.17
N ARG A 182 3.40 6.82 -2.16
CA ARG A 182 4.76 7.17 -1.79
C ARG A 182 5.57 6.00 -1.24
N SER A 183 5.00 5.18 -0.36
CA SER A 183 5.73 4.12 0.33
C SER A 183 5.94 2.88 -0.52
N GLU A 184 4.96 2.51 -1.35
CA GLU A 184 4.98 1.27 -2.11
C GLU A 184 5.24 1.47 -3.61
N TYR A 185 4.87 2.64 -4.17
CA TYR A 185 4.85 2.88 -5.60
C TYR A 185 5.71 4.05 -6.09
N SER A 186 6.36 4.79 -5.19
CA SER A 186 7.17 5.96 -5.53
C SER A 186 8.35 5.69 -6.48
N SER A 187 8.80 4.44 -6.58
CA SER A 187 9.82 4.02 -7.57
C SER A 187 9.25 3.75 -8.95
N SER A 188 7.96 3.92 -9.15
CA SER A 188 7.24 3.51 -10.33
C SER A 188 7.31 4.47 -11.52
N TYR A 189 8.02 5.57 -11.40
CA TYR A 189 8.42 6.39 -12.56
C TYR A 189 9.54 5.77 -13.40
N LEU A 190 10.18 4.72 -12.94
CA LEU A 190 10.96 3.86 -13.82
C LEU A 190 9.97 3.16 -14.75
N VAL A 191 10.11 3.44 -16.04
CA VAL A 191 9.23 3.11 -17.16
C VAL A 191 8.85 1.61 -17.30
N ASN A 192 9.48 0.76 -16.51
CA ASN A 192 9.23 -0.67 -16.44
C ASN A 192 8.59 -1.02 -15.09
N LYS A 193 7.35 -0.56 -14.86
CA LYS A 193 6.55 -1.17 -13.79
C LYS A 193 6.44 -2.65 -14.10
N SER A 194 7.20 -3.45 -13.37
CA SER A 194 7.02 -4.89 -13.38
C SER A 194 5.60 -5.15 -12.88
N TYR A 195 4.80 -5.76 -13.70
CA TYR A 195 3.47 -6.24 -13.32
C TYR A 195 3.68 -7.30 -12.25
N ASN A 196 3.42 -6.95 -11.01
CA ASN A 196 3.45 -7.93 -9.95
C ASN A 196 2.09 -8.63 -9.92
N LEU A 197 1.99 -9.72 -10.66
CA LEU A 197 0.78 -10.53 -10.83
C LEU A 197 0.66 -11.60 -9.73
N SER A 198 1.37 -11.42 -8.61
CA SER A 198 1.31 -12.38 -7.54
C SER A 198 -0.01 -12.27 -6.79
N LYS A 199 -0.74 -13.36 -6.68
CA LYS A 199 -1.80 -13.52 -5.70
C LYS A 199 -1.13 -13.60 -4.33
N LYS A 200 -0.92 -12.47 -3.66
CA LYS A 200 -0.55 -12.49 -2.25
C LYS A 200 -1.80 -12.85 -1.46
N TYR A 201 -1.87 -14.08 -1.03
CA TYR A 201 -2.78 -14.43 0.05
C TYR A 201 -2.20 -13.82 1.33
N SER A 202 -2.78 -12.72 1.77
CA SER A 202 -2.57 -12.27 3.12
C SER A 202 -3.23 -13.30 4.04
N TYR A 203 -2.45 -14.04 4.83
CA TYR A 203 -2.96 -14.93 5.88
C TYR A 203 -3.52 -14.16 7.08
N ASN A 204 -3.88 -12.90 6.89
CA ASN A 204 -4.42 -12.02 7.89
C ASN A 204 -5.79 -12.49 8.39
N LYS A 205 -6.09 -12.16 9.64
CA LYS A 205 -7.45 -12.21 10.22
C LYS A 205 -8.50 -11.54 9.31
N THR A 206 -8.08 -10.58 8.50
CA THR A 206 -8.88 -9.90 7.50
C THR A 206 -9.49 -10.79 6.45
N ASN A 207 -8.84 -11.88 6.05
CA ASN A 207 -9.45 -12.80 5.09
C ASN A 207 -10.79 -13.36 5.61
N LYS A 208 -11.01 -13.35 6.94
CA LYS A 208 -12.26 -13.79 7.55
C LYS A 208 -13.40 -12.78 7.40
N TYR A 209 -13.07 -11.48 7.30
CA TYR A 209 -14.05 -10.38 7.25
C TYR A 209 -14.06 -9.68 5.89
N TYR A 210 -13.14 -10.04 4.98
CA TYR A 210 -13.04 -9.43 3.68
C TYR A 210 -14.14 -9.95 2.75
N ASP A 211 -15.00 -9.04 2.34
CA ASP A 211 -15.98 -9.29 1.27
C ASP A 211 -15.39 -8.84 -0.07
N LYS A 212 -14.95 -9.80 -0.87
CA LYS A 212 -14.36 -9.57 -2.20
C LYS A 212 -15.32 -8.88 -3.18
N GLU A 213 -16.61 -9.11 -3.03
CA GLU A 213 -17.65 -8.55 -3.90
C GLU A 213 -18.23 -7.24 -3.33
N TRP A 214 -17.67 -6.74 -2.21
CA TRP A 214 -18.21 -5.59 -1.50
C TRP A 214 -18.41 -4.35 -2.40
N VAL A 215 -17.41 -4.00 -3.22
CA VAL A 215 -17.49 -2.87 -4.15
C VAL A 215 -18.54 -3.14 -5.22
N LYS A 216 -18.53 -4.30 -5.84
CA LYS A 216 -19.50 -4.65 -6.90
C LYS A 216 -20.93 -4.63 -6.39
N ASN A 217 -21.15 -5.16 -5.18
CA ASN A 217 -22.49 -5.25 -4.58
C ASN A 217 -23.03 -3.88 -4.17
N ASN A 218 -22.17 -2.92 -3.79
CA ASN A 218 -22.58 -1.62 -3.27
C ASN A 218 -22.44 -0.47 -4.28
N PHE A 219 -21.47 -0.56 -5.23
CA PHE A 219 -21.09 0.56 -6.10
C PHE A 219 -20.99 0.19 -7.58
N GLY A 220 -21.15 -1.09 -7.92
CA GLY A 220 -21.05 -1.57 -9.29
C GLY A 220 -19.64 -2.00 -9.71
N ASP A 221 -19.47 -2.29 -11.00
CA ASP A 221 -18.29 -2.96 -11.54
C ASP A 221 -17.45 -2.09 -12.51
N GLU A 222 -17.69 -0.77 -12.54
CA GLU A 222 -17.05 0.14 -13.49
C GLU A 222 -15.52 0.09 -13.43
N PHE A 223 -14.95 0.11 -12.22
CA PHE A 223 -13.51 0.04 -12.05
C PHE A 223 -12.93 -1.26 -12.61
N TYR A 224 -13.60 -2.38 -12.37
CA TYR A 224 -13.17 -3.70 -12.85
C TYR A 224 -13.20 -3.77 -14.39
N LYS A 225 -14.26 -3.26 -15.02
CA LYS A 225 -14.36 -3.17 -16.49
C LYS A 225 -13.25 -2.33 -17.08
N LYS A 226 -12.95 -1.17 -16.48
CA LYS A 226 -11.83 -0.31 -16.91
C LYS A 226 -10.49 -1.04 -16.83
N VAL A 227 -10.24 -1.79 -15.75
CA VAL A 227 -9.02 -2.59 -15.62
C VAL A 227 -8.94 -3.66 -16.70
N ASP A 228 -10.03 -4.37 -16.97
CA ASP A 228 -10.08 -5.40 -18.03
C ASP A 228 -9.82 -4.82 -19.42
N GLU A 229 -10.34 -3.62 -19.70
CA GLU A 229 -10.06 -2.89 -20.95
C GLU A 229 -8.59 -2.50 -21.05
N ASN A 230 -8.00 -1.98 -19.98
CA ASN A 230 -6.57 -1.66 -19.93
C ASN A 230 -5.69 -2.91 -20.12
N VAL A 231 -6.09 -4.05 -19.56
CA VAL A 231 -5.42 -5.35 -19.78
C VAL A 231 -5.43 -5.71 -21.27
N LYS A 232 -6.57 -5.56 -21.94
CA LYS A 232 -6.68 -5.85 -23.39
C LYS A 232 -5.78 -4.93 -24.20
N LEU A 233 -5.83 -3.61 -23.96
CA LEU A 233 -4.99 -2.62 -24.64
C LEU A 233 -3.50 -2.91 -24.48
N VAL A 234 -3.06 -3.26 -23.26
CA VAL A 234 -1.65 -3.58 -23.00
C VAL A 234 -1.24 -4.87 -23.68
N LYS A 235 -2.08 -5.91 -23.67
CA LYS A 235 -1.84 -7.17 -24.39
C LYS A 235 -1.68 -6.96 -25.90
N GLU A 236 -2.53 -6.13 -26.48
CA GLU A 236 -2.47 -5.79 -27.91
C GLU A 236 -1.20 -5.01 -28.26
N LYS A 237 -0.86 -3.98 -27.45
CA LYS A 237 0.28 -3.09 -27.70
C LYS A 237 1.63 -3.81 -27.62
N PHE A 238 1.81 -4.74 -26.69
CA PHE A 238 3.11 -5.34 -26.43
C PHE A 238 3.34 -6.67 -27.14
N LYS A 239 2.39 -7.21 -27.90
CA LYS A 239 2.51 -8.49 -28.62
C LYS A 239 3.00 -9.69 -27.77
N HIS A 240 3.21 -9.49 -26.47
CA HIS A 240 3.59 -10.50 -25.52
C HIS A 240 2.45 -10.72 -24.54
N PRO A 241 2.02 -11.95 -24.30
CA PRO A 241 0.99 -12.22 -23.31
C PRO A 241 1.51 -11.79 -21.92
N LEU A 242 0.75 -10.92 -21.25
CA LEU A 242 0.95 -10.70 -19.83
C LEU A 242 0.64 -12.01 -19.11
N LYS A 243 1.67 -12.63 -18.53
CA LYS A 243 1.51 -13.88 -17.77
C LYS A 243 1.23 -13.54 -16.32
N THR A 244 0.24 -14.19 -15.75
CA THR A 244 0.04 -14.18 -14.30
C THR A 244 1.25 -14.84 -13.62
N TYR A 245 1.45 -14.59 -12.32
CA TYR A 245 2.49 -15.29 -11.55
C TYR A 245 2.35 -16.81 -11.66
N GLU A 246 1.12 -17.30 -11.65
CA GLU A 246 0.79 -18.70 -11.81
C GLU A 246 1.19 -19.26 -13.18
N GLU A 247 0.89 -18.51 -14.24
CA GLU A 247 1.33 -18.86 -15.61
C GLU A 247 2.85 -18.80 -15.76
N GLN A 248 3.49 -17.78 -15.15
CA GLN A 248 4.96 -17.68 -15.12
C GLN A 248 5.57 -18.86 -14.36
N TRP A 249 5.01 -19.16 -13.17
CA TRP A 249 5.44 -20.30 -12.39
C TRP A 249 5.27 -21.61 -13.13
N ASN A 250 4.10 -21.85 -13.71
CA ASN A 250 3.79 -23.06 -14.46
C ASN A 250 4.66 -23.22 -15.71
N SER A 251 5.01 -22.12 -16.37
CA SER A 251 5.89 -22.11 -17.54
C SER A 251 7.39 -22.19 -17.21
N MET A 252 7.76 -22.08 -15.92
CA MET A 252 9.16 -22.12 -15.49
C MET A 252 9.70 -23.56 -15.52
N PRO A 253 10.93 -23.78 -16.02
CA PRO A 253 11.58 -25.09 -15.95
C PRO A 253 11.65 -25.59 -14.51
N GLU A 254 11.42 -26.88 -14.31
CA GLU A 254 11.44 -27.53 -12.97
C GLU A 254 12.73 -27.28 -12.19
N LYS A 255 13.87 -27.22 -12.90
CA LYS A 255 15.17 -26.88 -12.29
C LYS A 255 15.14 -25.49 -11.63
N ASN A 256 14.53 -24.51 -12.29
CA ASN A 256 14.45 -23.14 -11.78
C ASN A 256 13.45 -23.03 -10.63
N LYS A 257 12.33 -23.75 -10.67
CA LYS A 257 11.38 -23.85 -9.56
C LYS A 257 12.05 -24.40 -8.30
N LYS A 258 12.79 -25.50 -8.44
CA LYS A 258 13.52 -26.11 -7.31
C LYS A 258 14.58 -25.16 -6.75
N LEU A 259 15.32 -24.45 -7.62
CA LEU A 259 16.29 -23.44 -7.18
C LEU A 259 15.62 -22.31 -6.40
N LEU A 260 14.50 -21.78 -6.91
CA LEU A 260 13.76 -20.71 -6.24
C LEU A 260 13.21 -21.17 -4.89
N GLN A 261 12.64 -22.36 -4.82
CA GLN A 261 12.20 -22.97 -3.56
C GLN A 261 13.35 -23.12 -2.57
N PHE A 262 14.50 -23.59 -3.04
CA PHE A 262 15.69 -23.73 -2.20
C PHE A 262 16.16 -22.38 -1.65
N VAL A 263 16.23 -21.33 -2.49
CA VAL A 263 16.62 -19.97 -2.09
C VAL A 263 15.64 -19.39 -1.06
N LEU A 264 14.36 -19.72 -1.16
CA LEU A 264 13.35 -19.27 -0.20
C LEU A 264 13.39 -20.01 1.14
N ILE A 265 13.75 -21.30 1.12
CA ILE A 265 13.74 -22.17 2.32
C ILE A 265 15.08 -22.12 3.06
N ALA A 266 16.19 -21.99 2.35
CA ALA A 266 17.53 -22.04 2.93
C ALA A 266 17.76 -21.02 4.07
N PRO A 267 17.35 -19.75 3.97
CA PRO A 267 17.50 -18.79 5.07
C PRO A 267 16.75 -19.22 6.34
N TRP A 268 15.54 -19.75 6.18
CA TRP A 268 14.74 -20.25 7.31
C TRP A 268 15.34 -21.48 7.97
N ALA A 269 15.92 -22.39 7.19
CA ALA A 269 16.64 -23.55 7.70
C ALA A 269 17.87 -23.12 8.52
N ILE A 270 18.63 -22.12 8.06
CA ILE A 270 19.77 -21.56 8.79
C ILE A 270 19.32 -20.93 10.11
N ILE A 271 18.28 -20.10 10.08
CA ILE A 271 17.72 -19.49 11.31
C ILE A 271 17.29 -20.56 12.30
N PHE A 272 16.61 -21.60 11.83
CA PHE A 272 16.15 -22.70 12.68
C PHE A 272 17.34 -23.46 13.31
N ILE A 273 18.40 -23.74 12.55
CA ILE A 273 19.63 -24.40 13.06
C ILE A 273 20.28 -23.52 14.13
N VAL A 274 20.42 -22.22 13.89
CA VAL A 274 21.00 -21.28 14.87
C VAL A 274 20.19 -21.27 16.17
N LEU A 275 18.87 -21.19 16.06
CA LEU A 275 17.98 -21.23 17.23
C LEU A 275 18.11 -22.55 18.00
N LEU A 276 18.24 -23.65 17.29
CA LEU A 276 18.40 -24.97 17.90
C LEU A 276 19.76 -25.08 18.66
N ILE A 277 20.84 -24.57 18.09
CA ILE A 277 22.14 -24.50 18.73
C ILE A 277 22.11 -23.65 20.00
N VAL A 278 21.47 -22.49 19.96
CA VAL A 278 21.30 -21.63 21.13
C VAL A 278 20.49 -22.32 22.21
N LEU A 279 19.41 -23.00 21.85
CA LEU A 279 18.57 -23.74 22.79
C LEU A 279 19.31 -24.88 23.46
N ILE A 280 20.11 -25.65 22.69
CA ILE A 280 20.96 -26.69 23.21
C ILE A 280 22.02 -26.09 24.14
N GLY A 281 22.67 -25.00 23.77
CA GLY A 281 23.63 -24.29 24.61
C GLY A 281 23.07 -23.87 25.96
N ILE A 282 21.83 -23.36 25.98
CA ILE A 282 21.13 -22.98 27.22
C ILE A 282 20.85 -24.23 28.09
N LEU A 283 20.41 -25.34 27.49
CA LEU A 283 20.09 -26.57 28.20
C LEU A 283 21.31 -27.25 28.83
N PHE A 284 22.50 -27.10 28.23
CA PHE A 284 23.74 -27.68 28.74
C PHE A 284 24.57 -26.71 29.61
N SER A 285 24.16 -25.46 29.76
CA SER A 285 24.78 -24.45 30.64
C SER A 285 24.05 -24.27 31.96
N SER A 286 22.93 -24.92 32.14
CA SER A 286 22.15 -25.02 33.38
C SER A 286 22.41 -26.39 34.06
#